data_18bedf6e4ff1265b127a47c613c6c8c4
#
_entry.id   18bedf6e4ff1265b127a47c613c6c8c4
#
_cell.length_a   1.000
_cell.length_b   1.000
_cell.length_c   1.000
_cell.angle_alpha   90.00
_cell.angle_beta   90.00
_cell.angle_gamma   90.00
#
_symmetry.space_group_name_H-M   'P 1'
#
loop_
_entity.id
_entity.type
_entity.pdbx_description
1 polymer ?
#
loop_
_entity_poly.entity_id
_entity_poly.type
_entity_poly.pdbx_seq_one_letter_code
_entity_poly.pdbx_strand_id
1 'polypeptide(L)'
;MTRGRARHPPGRVHWPPDAACPHTGAVRIARTTALAVTAAVGAGAAAVAAGRYASDAALRLPAGHRLPTEPRLTVHRAEAGRITLTRDLAALRPGRYGLAGRDFHAAVGPVLDRTEGDVAADTVVRRLERVFHGAPDTGDRAWLTPQLYSGDPATALGLSYAEVEIPGELGVLPGWVVPGDRRTWVLAVHGLAGTMEHPMVVMEQLHRLGLPVLSLAYRGDKGAPRSPDGLNHLGDTEWRDVDAALRFAVANGATRVILYGWSTGATMALFAAARSSLRDRVGGLVLDSPVLGREETVRALAAAKHVPRAFLPLAVRAAEGRTGLSDDRLPHVGGPEGIRVPTLLVHGPDDETAPWEYSLALARSRRDLITLHTVPDAPHAAMWNADPTGYDEALRRFLTPLL
;
A
#
# COMPACT_ATOMS: atom_id res chain seq x y z
N MET A 1 -9.83 -28.22 119.45
CA MET A 1 -8.54 -28.11 118.75
C MET A 1 -8.81 -28.23 117.27
N THR A 2 -8.62 -27.17 116.55
CA THR A 2 -8.03 -27.06 115.21
C THR A 2 -8.58 -25.84 114.53
N ARG A 3 -7.66 -25.04 114.02
CA ARG A 3 -7.81 -23.68 113.53
C ARG A 3 -8.42 -23.66 112.13
N GLY A 4 -9.33 -22.69 111.90
CA GLY A 4 -9.84 -22.34 110.60
C GLY A 4 -8.86 -21.53 109.76
N ARG A 5 -8.85 -21.73 108.47
CA ARG A 5 -8.17 -20.88 107.50
C ARG A 5 -9.21 -20.11 106.68
N ALA A 6 -9.03 -18.79 106.66
CA ALA A 6 -9.80 -17.86 105.87
C ALA A 6 -9.47 -18.02 104.41
N ARG A 7 -10.49 -17.95 103.57
CA ARG A 7 -10.37 -17.87 102.11
C ARG A 7 -10.38 -16.39 101.69
N HIS A 8 -9.36 -15.98 100.90
CA HIS A 8 -9.32 -14.69 100.20
C HIS A 8 -10.14 -14.80 98.92
N PRO A 9 -10.84 -13.71 98.50
CA PRO A 9 -11.54 -13.66 97.22
C PRO A 9 -10.54 -13.40 96.07
N PRO A 10 -10.82 -13.90 94.85
CA PRO A 10 -9.92 -13.71 93.67
C PRO A 10 -10.00 -12.26 93.16
N GLY A 11 -8.83 -11.69 92.92
CA GLY A 11 -8.66 -10.36 92.32
C GLY A 11 -9.19 -10.27 90.89
N ARG A 12 -9.89 -9.20 90.59
CA ARG A 12 -10.29 -8.84 89.18
C ARG A 12 -9.07 -8.49 88.39
N VAL A 13 -8.86 -9.20 87.31
CA VAL A 13 -7.87 -8.83 86.26
C VAL A 13 -8.49 -7.71 85.40
N HIS A 14 -7.93 -6.53 85.47
CA HIS A 14 -8.18 -5.42 84.51
C HIS A 14 -7.48 -5.69 83.19
N TRP A 15 -8.25 -5.82 82.11
CA TRP A 15 -7.75 -5.73 80.74
C TRP A 15 -7.75 -4.26 80.33
N PRO A 16 -6.64 -3.74 79.73
CA PRO A 16 -6.67 -2.42 79.13
C PRO A 16 -7.52 -2.41 77.86
N PRO A 17 -8.26 -1.34 77.57
CA PRO A 17 -9.04 -1.23 76.34
C PRO A 17 -8.14 -0.91 75.19
N ASP A 18 -8.44 -1.58 74.05
CA ASP A 18 -8.15 -1.20 72.69
C ASP A 18 -6.66 -1.05 72.25
N ALA A 19 -6.06 -2.20 71.97
CA ALA A 19 -5.03 -2.22 70.92
C ALA A 19 -5.73 -2.25 69.54
N ALA A 20 -5.84 -1.09 68.90
CA ALA A 20 -6.34 -0.98 67.54
C ALA A 20 -5.47 -1.85 66.53
N CYS A 21 -6.11 -2.83 65.91
CA CYS A 21 -5.47 -3.66 64.84
C CYS A 21 -4.98 -2.84 63.69
N PRO A 22 -3.69 -2.84 63.33
CA PRO A 22 -3.15 -2.10 62.17
C PRO A 22 -3.38 -2.80 60.82
N HIS A 23 -4.32 -3.75 60.71
CA HIS A 23 -4.46 -4.57 59.48
C HIS A 23 -5.45 -4.04 58.42
N THR A 24 -6.24 -2.99 58.73
CA THR A 24 -7.22 -2.47 57.74
C THR A 24 -6.61 -1.56 56.66
N GLY A 25 -5.45 -0.94 56.93
CA GLY A 25 -4.74 -0.10 55.97
C GLY A 25 -4.03 -0.89 54.86
N ALA A 26 -3.34 -1.98 55.24
CA ALA A 26 -2.57 -2.81 54.31
C ALA A 26 -3.45 -3.55 53.31
N VAL A 27 -4.64 -4.01 53.70
CA VAL A 27 -5.59 -4.70 52.79
C VAL A 27 -6.23 -3.73 51.81
N ARG A 28 -6.46 -2.45 52.18
CA ARG A 28 -6.97 -1.44 51.24
C ARG A 28 -5.91 -1.03 50.21
N ILE A 29 -4.66 -0.83 50.61
CA ILE A 29 -3.55 -0.50 49.70
C ILE A 29 -3.28 -1.67 48.74
N ALA A 30 -3.28 -2.92 49.21
CA ALA A 30 -3.11 -4.09 48.35
C ALA A 30 -4.25 -4.27 47.34
N ARG A 31 -5.49 -3.97 47.70
CA ARG A 31 -6.65 -4.02 46.78
C ARG A 31 -6.62 -2.89 45.76
N THR A 32 -6.25 -1.68 46.14
CA THR A 32 -6.13 -0.54 45.20
C THR A 32 -4.95 -0.72 44.24
N THR A 33 -3.81 -1.25 44.68
CA THR A 33 -2.68 -1.60 43.82
C THR A 33 -3.03 -2.74 42.86
N ALA A 34 -3.70 -3.79 43.34
CA ALA A 34 -4.13 -4.90 42.47
C ALA A 34 -5.12 -4.43 41.39
N LEU A 35 -6.11 -3.59 41.74
CA LEU A 35 -7.05 -2.99 40.80
C LEU A 35 -6.35 -2.06 39.82
N ALA A 36 -5.38 -1.24 40.23
CA ALA A 36 -4.60 -0.38 39.37
C ALA A 36 -3.72 -1.18 38.40
N VAL A 37 -3.09 -2.25 38.84
CA VAL A 37 -2.29 -3.15 38.00
C VAL A 37 -3.19 -3.88 36.99
N THR A 38 -4.35 -4.39 37.44
CA THR A 38 -5.30 -5.07 36.54
C THR A 38 -5.87 -4.12 35.50
N ALA A 39 -6.18 -2.87 35.88
CA ALA A 39 -6.64 -1.84 34.96
C ALA A 39 -5.53 -1.43 33.97
N ALA A 40 -4.27 -1.31 34.39
CA ALA A 40 -3.15 -0.99 33.56
C ALA A 40 -2.83 -2.13 32.55
N VAL A 41 -2.87 -3.39 33.00
CA VAL A 41 -2.71 -4.56 32.14
C VAL A 41 -3.86 -4.67 31.13
N GLY A 42 -5.10 -4.45 31.59
CA GLY A 42 -6.28 -4.43 30.73
C GLY A 42 -6.23 -3.31 29.66
N ALA A 43 -5.83 -2.10 30.05
CA ALA A 43 -5.65 -0.98 29.13
C ALA A 43 -4.49 -1.24 28.13
N GLY A 44 -3.39 -1.82 28.59
CA GLY A 44 -2.27 -2.22 27.72
C GLY A 44 -2.67 -3.27 26.69
N ALA A 45 -3.39 -4.32 27.10
CA ALA A 45 -3.90 -5.35 26.18
C ALA A 45 -4.89 -4.78 25.16
N ALA A 46 -5.80 -3.89 25.60
CA ALA A 46 -6.73 -3.21 24.70
C ALA A 46 -6.01 -2.30 23.70
N ALA A 47 -4.97 -1.57 24.12
CA ALA A 47 -4.15 -0.74 23.24
C ALA A 47 -3.40 -1.57 22.19
N VAL A 48 -2.82 -2.71 22.60
CA VAL A 48 -2.16 -3.63 21.66
C VAL A 48 -3.15 -4.20 20.65
N ALA A 49 -4.34 -4.64 21.10
CA ALA A 49 -5.38 -5.16 20.23
C ALA A 49 -5.87 -4.09 19.22
N ALA A 50 -6.10 -2.87 19.70
CA ALA A 50 -6.49 -1.74 18.85
C ALA A 50 -5.41 -1.40 17.84
N GLY A 51 -4.13 -1.36 18.24
CA GLY A 51 -2.99 -1.14 17.35
C GLY A 51 -2.88 -2.22 16.28
N ARG A 52 -3.04 -3.49 16.65
CA ARG A 52 -3.04 -4.62 15.70
C ARG A 52 -4.18 -4.51 14.71
N TYR A 53 -5.39 -4.27 15.15
CA TYR A 53 -6.55 -4.08 14.28
C TYR A 53 -6.34 -2.92 13.32
N ALA A 54 -5.83 -1.80 13.81
CA ALA A 54 -5.58 -0.62 13.01
C ALA A 54 -4.46 -0.85 11.97
N SER A 55 -3.39 -1.58 12.32
CA SER A 55 -2.30 -1.91 11.39
C SER A 55 -2.75 -2.87 10.27
N ASP A 56 -3.76 -3.71 10.51
CA ASP A 56 -4.31 -4.58 9.46
C ASP A 56 -4.90 -3.78 8.30
N ALA A 57 -5.30 -2.53 8.51
CA ALA A 57 -5.76 -1.64 7.44
C ALA A 57 -4.70 -1.36 6.36
N ALA A 58 -3.41 -1.40 6.73
CA ALA A 58 -2.29 -1.19 5.83
C ALA A 58 -1.61 -2.50 5.41
N LEU A 59 -1.59 -3.51 6.29
CA LEU A 59 -0.78 -4.72 6.10
C LEU A 59 -1.56 -5.91 5.53
N ARG A 60 -2.91 -5.85 5.53
CA ARG A 60 -3.79 -6.93 5.04
C ARG A 60 -4.75 -6.41 3.98
N LEU A 61 -4.21 -5.93 2.88
CA LEU A 61 -4.99 -5.49 1.73
C LEU A 61 -4.89 -6.56 0.63
N PRO A 62 -6.02 -7.20 0.27
CA PRO A 62 -6.01 -8.17 -0.82
C PRO A 62 -5.77 -7.49 -2.17
N ALA A 63 -5.07 -8.18 -3.08
CA ALA A 63 -4.89 -7.73 -4.44
C ALA A 63 -6.23 -7.55 -5.18
N GLY A 64 -6.33 -6.55 -6.04
CA GLY A 64 -7.54 -6.21 -6.79
C GLY A 64 -8.64 -5.52 -5.96
N HIS A 65 -8.34 -5.12 -4.71
CA HIS A 65 -9.28 -4.43 -3.86
C HIS A 65 -8.96 -2.94 -3.75
N ARG A 66 -9.99 -2.16 -3.45
CA ARG A 66 -9.89 -0.73 -3.22
C ARG A 66 -8.96 -0.39 -2.06
N LEU A 67 -8.05 0.55 -2.26
CA LEU A 67 -7.30 1.14 -1.13
C LEU A 67 -8.25 1.89 -0.19
N PRO A 68 -7.98 1.91 1.11
CA PRO A 68 -8.78 2.70 2.05
C PRO A 68 -8.90 4.18 1.67
N THR A 69 -7.85 4.74 1.11
CA THR A 69 -7.75 6.14 0.68
C THR A 69 -8.50 6.45 -0.62
N GLU A 70 -8.92 5.44 -1.39
CA GLU A 70 -9.72 5.64 -2.58
C GLU A 70 -11.20 5.84 -2.21
N PRO A 71 -11.86 6.97 -2.58
CA PRO A 71 -13.26 7.24 -2.25
C PRO A 71 -14.21 6.25 -2.94
N ARG A 72 -15.33 5.99 -2.27
CA ARG A 72 -16.44 5.25 -2.87
C ARG A 72 -17.42 6.20 -3.55
N LEU A 73 -17.72 5.90 -4.79
CA LEU A 73 -18.69 6.61 -5.61
C LEU A 73 -19.96 5.76 -5.76
N THR A 74 -21.07 6.40 -6.12
CA THR A 74 -22.29 5.71 -6.53
C THR A 74 -22.51 5.96 -8.03
N VAL A 75 -22.85 4.92 -8.75
CA VAL A 75 -23.31 5.00 -10.14
C VAL A 75 -24.78 5.44 -10.11
N HIS A 76 -25.09 6.60 -10.70
CA HIS A 76 -26.46 7.11 -10.81
C HIS A 76 -27.09 6.74 -12.14
N ARG A 77 -26.28 6.62 -13.20
CA ARG A 77 -26.71 6.22 -14.54
C ARG A 77 -25.54 5.70 -15.35
N ALA A 78 -25.74 4.66 -16.11
CA ALA A 78 -24.76 4.15 -17.08
C ALA A 78 -25.46 3.97 -18.43
N GLU A 79 -24.88 4.57 -19.46
CA GLU A 79 -25.38 4.53 -20.83
C GLU A 79 -24.22 4.35 -21.81
N ALA A 80 -24.51 4.07 -23.07
CA ALA A 80 -23.48 3.96 -24.08
C ALA A 80 -22.64 5.24 -24.18
N GLY A 81 -21.35 5.12 -23.83
CA GLY A 81 -20.38 6.22 -23.88
C GLY A 81 -20.43 7.21 -22.72
N ARG A 82 -21.33 7.07 -21.75
CA ARG A 82 -21.48 7.99 -20.60
C ARG A 82 -21.78 7.26 -19.29
N ILE A 83 -21.19 7.74 -18.21
CA ILE A 83 -21.50 7.28 -16.86
C ILE A 83 -21.64 8.46 -15.92
N THR A 84 -22.70 8.46 -15.13
CA THR A 84 -23.00 9.49 -14.13
C THR A 84 -22.68 8.95 -12.75
N LEU A 85 -21.78 9.65 -12.06
CA LEU A 85 -21.27 9.27 -10.74
C LEU A 85 -21.63 10.35 -9.71
N THR A 86 -21.61 9.99 -8.42
CA THR A 86 -21.65 10.99 -7.35
C THR A 86 -20.54 12.01 -7.56
N ARG A 87 -20.89 13.31 -7.41
CA ARG A 87 -19.92 14.40 -7.47
C ARG A 87 -19.06 14.40 -6.22
N ASP A 88 -17.81 14.06 -6.40
CA ASP A 88 -16.76 14.01 -5.40
C ASP A 88 -15.47 14.53 -6.03
N LEU A 89 -14.50 14.99 -5.24
CA LEU A 89 -13.20 15.44 -5.76
C LEU A 89 -12.51 14.36 -6.60
N ALA A 90 -12.61 13.09 -6.18
CA ALA A 90 -12.07 11.99 -6.95
C ALA A 90 -12.76 11.84 -8.31
N ALA A 91 -14.10 11.97 -8.36
CA ALA A 91 -14.86 11.87 -9.61
C ALA A 91 -14.61 13.04 -10.58
N LEU A 92 -14.05 14.15 -10.09
CA LEU A 92 -13.71 15.34 -10.87
C LEU A 92 -12.26 15.33 -11.40
N ARG A 93 -11.42 14.41 -10.96
CA ARG A 93 -10.00 14.33 -11.37
C ARG A 93 -9.87 14.25 -12.89
N PRO A 94 -8.85 14.93 -13.47
CA PRO A 94 -8.58 14.86 -14.92
C PRO A 94 -8.14 13.47 -15.35
N GLY A 95 -8.19 13.19 -16.64
CA GLY A 95 -7.58 12.01 -17.25
C GLY A 95 -8.48 10.77 -17.30
N ARG A 96 -7.86 9.58 -17.29
CA ARG A 96 -8.49 8.29 -17.57
C ARG A 96 -8.22 7.30 -16.43
N TYR A 97 -9.26 6.62 -15.98
CA TYR A 97 -9.17 5.70 -14.83
C TYR A 97 -9.93 4.40 -15.10
N GLY A 98 -9.56 3.35 -14.40
CA GLY A 98 -10.48 2.25 -14.19
C GLY A 98 -11.62 2.69 -13.27
N LEU A 99 -12.83 2.25 -13.56
CA LEU A 99 -13.95 2.30 -12.65
C LEU A 99 -14.29 0.86 -12.25
N ALA A 100 -13.94 0.52 -11.03
CA ALA A 100 -14.16 -0.81 -10.50
C ALA A 100 -15.36 -0.85 -9.56
N GLY A 101 -16.17 -1.88 -9.67
CA GLY A 101 -17.26 -2.22 -8.76
C GLY A 101 -17.03 -3.60 -8.16
N ARG A 102 -18.08 -4.17 -7.53
CA ARG A 102 -18.01 -5.54 -7.02
C ARG A 102 -17.84 -6.54 -8.16
N ASP A 103 -18.65 -6.39 -9.21
CA ASP A 103 -18.83 -7.38 -10.26
C ASP A 103 -18.59 -6.81 -11.67
N PHE A 104 -18.03 -5.60 -11.76
CA PHE A 104 -17.70 -4.98 -13.03
C PHE A 104 -16.38 -4.22 -12.99
N HIS A 105 -15.77 -4.05 -14.17
CA HIS A 105 -14.64 -3.17 -14.42
C HIS A 105 -14.81 -2.47 -15.76
N ALA A 106 -14.61 -1.15 -15.76
CA ALA A 106 -14.74 -0.32 -16.96
C ALA A 106 -13.61 0.72 -17.02
N ALA A 107 -13.26 1.15 -18.23
CA ALA A 107 -12.43 2.34 -18.44
C ALA A 107 -13.33 3.57 -18.55
N VAL A 108 -12.99 4.61 -17.78
CA VAL A 108 -13.66 5.91 -17.85
C VAL A 108 -12.65 6.99 -18.23
N GLY A 109 -13.04 7.82 -19.17
CA GLY A 109 -12.27 8.94 -19.67
C GLY A 109 -12.55 10.25 -18.91
N PRO A 110 -12.28 11.40 -19.54
CA PRO A 110 -12.45 12.71 -18.91
C PRO A 110 -13.90 12.98 -18.47
N VAL A 111 -14.01 13.92 -17.54
CA VAL A 111 -15.28 14.56 -17.20
C VAL A 111 -15.83 15.23 -18.46
N LEU A 112 -17.11 15.02 -18.72
CA LEU A 112 -17.84 15.63 -19.83
C LEU A 112 -18.53 16.91 -19.38
N ASP A 113 -18.63 17.88 -20.29
CA ASP A 113 -19.43 19.07 -20.04
C ASP A 113 -20.91 18.70 -19.83
N ARG A 114 -21.55 19.42 -18.94
CA ARG A 114 -22.97 19.21 -18.65
C ARG A 114 -23.83 19.65 -19.85
N THR A 115 -24.68 18.75 -20.30
CA THR A 115 -25.68 19.06 -21.30
C THR A 115 -27.05 19.34 -20.63
N GLU A 116 -27.92 20.10 -21.27
CA GLU A 116 -29.32 20.30 -20.81
C GLU A 116 -29.99 18.93 -20.67
N GLY A 117 -30.52 18.65 -19.46
CA GLY A 117 -31.09 17.35 -19.10
C GLY A 117 -30.13 16.44 -18.31
N ASP A 118 -28.86 16.81 -18.14
CA ASP A 118 -27.96 16.14 -17.23
C ASP A 118 -28.34 16.44 -15.77
N VAL A 119 -28.40 15.39 -15.06
CA VAL A 119 -28.77 15.06 -13.68
C VAL A 119 -28.35 16.10 -12.61
N ALA A 120 -28.92 15.96 -11.42
CA ALA A 120 -28.77 16.75 -10.21
C ALA A 120 -27.38 17.38 -9.97
N ALA A 121 -27.35 18.51 -9.25
CA ALA A 121 -26.14 19.31 -9.00
C ALA A 121 -24.99 18.50 -8.28
N ASP A 122 -25.34 17.40 -7.63
CA ASP A 122 -24.50 16.51 -6.86
C ASP A 122 -23.91 15.34 -7.68
N THR A 123 -24.00 15.41 -9.01
CA THR A 123 -23.45 14.38 -9.91
C THR A 123 -22.44 14.95 -10.90
N VAL A 124 -21.61 14.07 -11.46
CA VAL A 124 -20.66 14.34 -12.53
C VAL A 124 -20.78 13.26 -13.60
N VAL A 125 -20.65 13.66 -14.85
CA VAL A 125 -20.68 12.75 -16.01
C VAL A 125 -19.27 12.55 -16.51
N ARG A 126 -18.86 11.30 -16.67
CA ARG A 126 -17.58 10.94 -17.32
C ARG A 126 -17.86 10.16 -18.60
N ARG A 127 -16.90 10.18 -19.52
CA ARG A 127 -16.94 9.31 -20.70
C ARG A 127 -16.78 7.85 -20.23
N LEU A 128 -17.70 6.97 -20.61
CA LEU A 128 -17.56 5.51 -20.49
C LEU A 128 -16.90 5.01 -21.78
N GLU A 129 -15.61 4.62 -21.70
CA GLU A 129 -14.83 4.27 -22.87
C GLU A 129 -14.95 2.79 -23.25
N ARG A 130 -14.90 1.92 -22.23
CA ARG A 130 -14.98 0.46 -22.42
C ARG A 130 -15.44 -0.21 -21.14
N VAL A 131 -16.25 -1.23 -21.26
CA VAL A 131 -16.55 -2.18 -20.18
C VAL A 131 -15.78 -3.46 -20.47
N PHE A 132 -14.95 -3.90 -19.55
CA PHE A 132 -14.14 -5.10 -19.69
C PHE A 132 -14.89 -6.35 -19.26
N HIS A 133 -15.59 -6.28 -18.13
CA HIS A 133 -16.46 -7.34 -17.65
C HIS A 133 -17.59 -6.75 -16.79
N GLY A 134 -18.68 -7.50 -16.63
CA GLY A 134 -19.89 -7.05 -15.93
C GLY A 134 -20.55 -5.86 -16.63
N ALA A 135 -21.39 -5.16 -15.90
CA ALA A 135 -22.00 -3.91 -16.33
C ALA A 135 -22.26 -3.03 -15.11
N PRO A 136 -21.92 -1.71 -15.15
CA PRO A 136 -22.28 -0.82 -14.07
C PRO A 136 -23.77 -0.50 -14.12
N ASP A 137 -24.47 -0.70 -13.01
CA ASP A 137 -25.90 -0.41 -12.86
C ASP A 137 -26.17 0.73 -11.88
N THR A 138 -27.36 1.35 -12.00
CA THR A 138 -27.79 2.41 -11.09
C THR A 138 -27.85 1.91 -9.66
N GLY A 139 -27.19 2.62 -8.75
CA GLY A 139 -27.06 2.27 -7.33
C GLY A 139 -25.79 1.53 -6.98
N ASP A 140 -25.03 1.06 -7.95
CA ASP A 140 -23.77 0.36 -7.70
C ASP A 140 -22.76 1.24 -6.97
N ARG A 141 -22.01 0.60 -6.08
CA ARG A 141 -20.84 1.21 -5.41
C ARG A 141 -19.61 0.91 -6.21
N ALA A 142 -18.93 1.97 -6.62
CA ALA A 142 -17.71 1.92 -7.43
C ALA A 142 -16.61 2.79 -6.84
N TRP A 143 -15.41 2.68 -7.39
CA TRP A 143 -14.28 3.58 -7.10
C TRP A 143 -13.44 3.76 -8.36
N LEU A 144 -12.77 4.91 -8.47
CA LEU A 144 -11.74 5.09 -9.48
C LEU A 144 -10.45 4.41 -9.03
N THR A 145 -9.82 3.69 -9.94
CA THR A 145 -8.58 2.95 -9.71
C THR A 145 -7.54 3.31 -10.78
N PRO A 146 -6.24 3.30 -10.44
CA PRO A 146 -5.17 3.46 -11.45
C PRO A 146 -5.12 2.32 -12.46
N GLN A 147 -5.67 1.17 -12.13
CA GLN A 147 -5.77 0.02 -13.04
C GLN A 147 -6.86 0.30 -14.10
N LEU A 148 -6.43 0.89 -15.23
CA LEU A 148 -7.35 1.26 -16.32
C LEU A 148 -7.95 0.04 -17.01
N TYR A 149 -7.14 -0.99 -17.25
CA TYR A 149 -7.47 -2.19 -17.98
C TYR A 149 -7.81 -3.36 -17.04
N SER A 150 -8.61 -4.31 -17.53
CA SER A 150 -8.85 -5.59 -16.86
C SER A 150 -8.81 -6.73 -17.86
N GLY A 151 -8.32 -7.90 -17.41
CA GLY A 151 -8.02 -9.05 -18.23
C GLY A 151 -6.52 -9.18 -18.50
N ASP A 152 -6.18 -9.86 -19.58
CA ASP A 152 -4.79 -10.07 -19.99
C ASP A 152 -4.34 -9.10 -21.10
N PRO A 153 -3.03 -9.01 -21.42
CA PRO A 153 -2.53 -8.11 -22.45
C PRO A 153 -3.13 -8.33 -23.85
N ALA A 154 -3.52 -9.55 -24.21
CA ALA A 154 -4.13 -9.80 -25.52
C ALA A 154 -5.56 -9.29 -25.57
N THR A 155 -6.37 -9.57 -24.56
CA THR A 155 -7.77 -9.16 -24.51
C THR A 155 -7.93 -7.66 -24.26
N ALA A 156 -7.06 -7.07 -23.42
CA ALA A 156 -7.14 -5.66 -23.06
C ALA A 156 -6.51 -4.74 -24.11
N LEU A 157 -5.35 -5.10 -24.65
CA LEU A 157 -4.49 -4.25 -25.49
C LEU A 157 -4.25 -4.82 -26.90
N GLY A 158 -4.62 -6.07 -27.18
CA GLY A 158 -4.29 -6.74 -28.44
C GLY A 158 -2.80 -7.12 -28.57
N LEU A 159 -2.06 -7.14 -27.46
CA LEU A 159 -0.65 -7.49 -27.44
C LEU A 159 -0.47 -8.99 -27.22
N SER A 160 0.33 -9.64 -28.06
CA SER A 160 0.75 -11.02 -27.81
C SER A 160 1.56 -11.09 -26.50
N TYR A 161 1.31 -12.11 -25.71
CA TYR A 161 2.02 -12.34 -24.45
C TYR A 161 2.18 -13.83 -24.16
N ALA A 162 3.05 -14.17 -23.24
CA ALA A 162 3.19 -15.51 -22.69
C ALA A 162 2.97 -15.46 -21.17
N GLU A 163 2.22 -16.44 -20.65
CA GLU A 163 2.19 -16.71 -19.21
C GLU A 163 3.50 -17.41 -18.82
N VAL A 164 4.09 -16.99 -17.72
CA VAL A 164 5.35 -17.54 -17.23
C VAL A 164 5.24 -17.87 -15.75
N GLU A 165 5.99 -18.88 -15.34
CA GLU A 165 6.16 -19.28 -13.96
C GLU A 165 7.58 -18.94 -13.51
N ILE A 166 7.70 -18.09 -12.50
CA ILE A 166 8.97 -17.60 -11.99
C ILE A 166 9.26 -18.28 -10.65
N PRO A 167 10.37 -19.03 -10.52
CA PRO A 167 10.77 -19.64 -9.25
C PRO A 167 11.11 -18.55 -8.21
N GLY A 168 10.23 -18.32 -7.25
CA GLY A 168 10.43 -17.40 -6.13
C GLY A 168 10.88 -18.11 -4.84
N GLU A 169 11.21 -17.32 -3.81
CA GLU A 169 11.65 -17.82 -2.50
C GLU A 169 10.57 -18.68 -1.81
N LEU A 170 9.30 -18.28 -1.90
CA LEU A 170 8.18 -18.93 -1.22
C LEU A 170 7.42 -19.91 -2.12
N GLY A 171 7.75 -19.98 -3.39
CA GLY A 171 7.08 -20.80 -4.41
C GLY A 171 7.02 -20.11 -5.76
N VAL A 172 6.23 -20.63 -6.66
CA VAL A 172 6.09 -20.12 -8.02
C VAL A 172 5.31 -18.81 -8.04
N LEU A 173 5.83 -17.85 -8.78
CA LEU A 173 5.22 -16.53 -8.99
C LEU A 173 4.70 -16.48 -10.44
N PRO A 174 3.41 -16.20 -10.65
CA PRO A 174 2.87 -15.95 -11.99
C PRO A 174 3.42 -14.67 -12.59
N GLY A 175 3.59 -14.65 -13.91
CA GLY A 175 3.96 -13.45 -14.64
C GLY A 175 3.46 -13.47 -16.07
N TRP A 176 3.43 -12.29 -16.70
CA TRP A 176 3.18 -12.12 -18.13
C TRP A 176 4.40 -11.51 -18.80
N VAL A 177 4.81 -12.11 -19.91
CA VAL A 177 5.86 -11.56 -20.76
C VAL A 177 5.23 -11.10 -22.08
N VAL A 178 5.21 -9.78 -22.31
CA VAL A 178 4.96 -9.22 -23.61
C VAL A 178 6.30 -9.15 -24.35
N PRO A 179 6.47 -9.81 -25.51
CA PRO A 179 7.75 -9.88 -26.19
C PRO A 179 8.15 -8.53 -26.80
N GLY A 180 9.44 -8.37 -27.07
CA GLY A 180 10.04 -7.23 -27.74
C GLY A 180 11.38 -7.65 -28.36
N ASP A 181 11.92 -6.80 -29.23
CA ASP A 181 13.13 -7.11 -30.03
C ASP A 181 14.44 -6.75 -29.30
N ARG A 182 14.34 -6.01 -28.18
CA ARG A 182 15.51 -5.53 -27.45
C ARG A 182 15.97 -6.52 -26.40
N ARG A 183 17.23 -6.40 -26.02
CA ARG A 183 17.82 -7.16 -24.89
C ARG A 183 17.74 -6.41 -23.55
N THR A 184 17.28 -5.17 -23.57
CA THR A 184 16.87 -4.43 -22.36
C THR A 184 15.41 -4.75 -22.08
N TRP A 185 15.11 -5.34 -20.93
CA TRP A 185 13.75 -5.68 -20.51
C TRP A 185 13.21 -4.66 -19.51
N VAL A 186 11.90 -4.55 -19.43
CA VAL A 186 11.22 -3.84 -18.35
C VAL A 186 10.57 -4.87 -17.42
N LEU A 187 10.91 -4.83 -16.14
CA LEU A 187 10.24 -5.60 -15.09
C LEU A 187 9.27 -4.65 -14.38
N ALA A 188 7.98 -4.85 -14.60
CA ALA A 188 6.90 -4.00 -14.11
C ALA A 188 6.23 -4.61 -12.87
N VAL A 189 6.16 -3.84 -11.79
CA VAL A 189 5.72 -4.30 -10.46
C VAL A 189 4.66 -3.35 -9.91
N HIS A 190 3.44 -3.82 -9.78
CA HIS A 190 2.33 -3.05 -9.23
C HIS A 190 2.48 -2.77 -7.72
N GLY A 191 1.66 -1.88 -7.21
CA GLY A 191 1.65 -1.49 -5.80
C GLY A 191 0.73 -2.35 -4.93
N LEU A 192 0.61 -1.93 -3.67
CA LEU A 192 -0.28 -2.51 -2.68
C LEU A 192 -1.73 -2.54 -3.20
N ALA A 193 -2.42 -3.66 -3.03
CA ALA A 193 -3.76 -3.92 -3.55
C ALA A 193 -3.92 -3.88 -5.08
N GLY A 194 -2.85 -3.62 -5.85
CA GLY A 194 -2.83 -3.73 -7.31
C GLY A 194 -2.79 -5.19 -7.78
N THR A 195 -2.74 -5.38 -9.09
CA THR A 195 -2.56 -6.67 -9.77
C THR A 195 -1.63 -6.51 -10.97
N MET A 196 -1.24 -7.62 -11.62
CA MET A 196 -0.46 -7.60 -12.87
C MET A 196 -1.12 -6.79 -14.01
N GLU A 197 -2.38 -6.42 -13.87
CA GLU A 197 -3.11 -5.62 -14.86
C GLU A 197 -2.74 -4.12 -14.79
N HIS A 198 -2.30 -3.63 -13.62
CA HIS A 198 -1.94 -2.22 -13.46
C HIS A 198 -0.85 -1.76 -14.45
N PRO A 199 0.26 -2.48 -14.64
CA PRO A 199 1.29 -2.12 -15.62
C PRO A 199 0.81 -2.02 -17.07
N MET A 200 -0.36 -2.56 -17.43
CA MET A 200 -0.89 -2.46 -18.79
C MET A 200 -1.06 -1.02 -19.29
N VAL A 201 -1.17 -0.04 -18.39
CA VAL A 201 -1.29 1.39 -18.74
C VAL A 201 -0.08 1.90 -19.55
N VAL A 202 1.09 1.28 -19.41
CA VAL A 202 2.32 1.65 -20.14
C VAL A 202 2.82 0.57 -21.11
N MET A 203 2.22 -0.63 -21.11
CA MET A 203 2.70 -1.75 -21.91
C MET A 203 2.73 -1.46 -23.41
N GLU A 204 1.71 -0.77 -23.94
CA GLU A 204 1.65 -0.41 -25.35
C GLU A 204 2.82 0.48 -25.78
N GLN A 205 3.15 1.47 -24.95
CA GLN A 205 4.27 2.36 -25.20
C GLN A 205 5.62 1.63 -25.12
N LEU A 206 5.81 0.78 -24.11
CA LEU A 206 7.03 -0.01 -23.95
C LEU A 206 7.22 -0.99 -25.10
N HIS A 207 6.13 -1.63 -25.55
CA HIS A 207 6.13 -2.50 -26.70
C HIS A 207 6.49 -1.76 -28.00
N ARG A 208 5.95 -0.54 -28.22
CA ARG A 208 6.34 0.32 -29.37
C ARG A 208 7.81 0.70 -29.36
N LEU A 209 8.45 0.75 -28.17
CA LEU A 209 9.90 0.95 -28.04
C LEU A 209 10.71 -0.34 -28.25
N GLY A 210 10.05 -1.47 -28.54
CA GLY A 210 10.68 -2.76 -28.73
C GLY A 210 11.16 -3.44 -27.45
N LEU A 211 10.70 -2.99 -26.29
CA LEU A 211 11.10 -3.51 -24.98
C LEU A 211 10.24 -4.73 -24.60
N PRO A 212 10.85 -5.88 -24.28
CA PRO A 212 10.12 -6.93 -23.60
C PRO A 212 9.66 -6.45 -22.21
N VAL A 213 8.39 -6.72 -21.84
CA VAL A 213 7.81 -6.33 -20.56
C VAL A 213 7.42 -7.56 -19.79
N LEU A 214 8.00 -7.73 -18.60
CA LEU A 214 7.61 -8.75 -17.63
C LEU A 214 6.77 -8.10 -16.53
N SER A 215 5.48 -8.43 -16.47
CA SER A 215 4.60 -8.07 -15.35
C SER A 215 4.54 -9.22 -14.36
N LEU A 216 4.69 -8.93 -13.06
CA LEU A 216 4.88 -9.89 -11.99
C LEU A 216 3.71 -9.88 -11.02
N ALA A 217 3.18 -11.06 -10.66
CA ALA A 217 2.45 -11.26 -9.41
C ALA A 217 3.44 -11.66 -8.32
N TYR A 218 3.47 -10.91 -7.23
CA TYR A 218 4.35 -11.20 -6.10
C TYR A 218 3.57 -11.82 -4.92
N ARG A 219 4.29 -12.23 -3.86
CA ARG A 219 3.68 -12.85 -2.68
C ARG A 219 2.47 -12.07 -2.17
N GLY A 220 1.37 -12.77 -1.94
CA GLY A 220 0.09 -12.21 -1.51
C GLY A 220 -0.92 -11.97 -2.63
N ASP A 221 -0.49 -11.99 -3.90
CA ASP A 221 -1.36 -11.87 -5.06
C ASP A 221 -2.08 -13.17 -5.39
N LYS A 222 -3.11 -13.05 -6.23
CA LYS A 222 -3.85 -14.21 -6.72
C LYS A 222 -2.92 -15.13 -7.53
N GLY A 223 -2.86 -16.38 -7.13
CA GLY A 223 -2.00 -17.38 -7.77
C GLY A 223 -0.56 -17.42 -7.26
N ALA A 224 -0.09 -16.39 -6.56
CA ALA A 224 1.23 -16.35 -5.92
C ALA A 224 1.19 -16.90 -4.48
N PRO A 225 2.34 -17.32 -3.92
CA PRO A 225 2.44 -17.74 -2.53
C PRO A 225 2.05 -16.62 -1.56
N ARG A 226 1.55 -16.98 -0.38
CA ARG A 226 1.31 -16.01 0.70
C ARG A 226 2.58 -15.77 1.52
N SER A 227 2.73 -14.55 2.05
CA SER A 227 3.72 -14.31 3.11
C SER A 227 3.47 -15.24 4.30
N PRO A 228 4.51 -15.73 4.99
CA PRO A 228 4.37 -16.68 6.11
C PRO A 228 3.48 -16.18 7.25
N ASP A 229 3.46 -14.87 7.49
CA ASP A 229 2.63 -14.21 8.49
C ASP A 229 1.31 -13.63 7.92
N GLY A 230 1.10 -13.77 6.60
CA GLY A 230 -0.07 -13.24 5.88
C GLY A 230 -0.14 -11.71 5.83
N LEU A 231 1.01 -11.03 5.99
CA LEU A 231 1.11 -9.57 5.94
C LEU A 231 1.85 -9.11 4.69
N ASN A 232 1.54 -7.91 4.24
CA ASN A 232 2.36 -7.14 3.32
C ASN A 232 3.37 -6.31 4.12
N HIS A 233 4.63 -6.37 3.74
CA HIS A 233 5.74 -5.69 4.42
C HIS A 233 6.15 -4.39 3.70
N LEU A 234 5.25 -3.80 2.92
CA LEU A 234 5.46 -2.56 2.16
C LEU A 234 6.78 -2.56 1.35
N GLY A 235 7.08 -3.71 0.75
CA GLY A 235 8.24 -3.92 -0.10
C GLY A 235 9.48 -4.50 0.59
N ASP A 236 9.54 -4.57 1.93
CA ASP A 236 10.77 -5.00 2.65
C ASP A 236 11.08 -6.50 2.53
N THR A 237 10.08 -7.33 2.31
CA THR A 237 10.24 -8.77 2.04
C THR A 237 9.91 -9.11 0.59
N GLU A 238 8.93 -8.41 0.01
CA GLU A 238 8.43 -8.64 -1.34
C GLU A 238 9.47 -8.34 -2.44
N TRP A 239 10.49 -7.49 -2.17
CA TRP A 239 11.57 -7.23 -3.13
C TRP A 239 12.31 -8.51 -3.57
N ARG A 240 12.27 -9.60 -2.77
CA ARG A 240 12.88 -10.88 -3.13
C ARG A 240 12.17 -11.54 -4.31
N ASP A 241 10.88 -11.26 -4.49
CA ASP A 241 10.11 -11.74 -5.64
C ASP A 241 10.48 -10.94 -6.89
N VAL A 242 10.73 -9.63 -6.74
CA VAL A 242 11.31 -8.79 -7.81
C VAL A 242 12.71 -9.26 -8.19
N ASP A 243 13.53 -9.65 -7.21
CA ASP A 243 14.86 -10.23 -7.45
C ASP A 243 14.78 -11.60 -8.17
N ALA A 244 13.78 -12.42 -7.85
CA ALA A 244 13.52 -13.67 -8.59
C ALA A 244 13.12 -13.39 -10.05
N ALA A 245 12.25 -12.39 -10.28
CA ALA A 245 11.87 -11.97 -11.62
C ALA A 245 13.03 -11.34 -12.40
N LEU A 246 13.92 -10.60 -11.73
CA LEU A 246 15.16 -10.10 -12.34
C LEU A 246 16.07 -11.25 -12.78
N ARG A 247 16.25 -12.28 -11.96
CA ARG A 247 16.99 -13.51 -12.34
C ARG A 247 16.33 -14.20 -13.53
N PHE A 248 15.02 -14.32 -13.53
CA PHE A 248 14.26 -14.90 -14.63
C PHE A 248 14.50 -14.12 -15.94
N ALA A 249 14.38 -12.79 -15.92
CA ALA A 249 14.62 -11.97 -17.09
C ALA A 249 16.04 -12.14 -17.66
N VAL A 250 17.07 -12.14 -16.81
CA VAL A 250 18.46 -12.35 -17.20
C VAL A 250 18.69 -13.74 -17.78
N ALA A 251 18.12 -14.78 -17.16
CA ALA A 251 18.19 -16.16 -17.67
C ALA A 251 17.51 -16.33 -19.03
N ASN A 252 16.49 -15.49 -19.33
CA ASN A 252 15.79 -15.46 -20.61
C ASN A 252 16.36 -14.42 -21.62
N GLY A 253 17.60 -13.96 -21.41
CA GLY A 253 18.35 -13.20 -22.40
C GLY A 253 18.39 -11.68 -22.19
N ALA A 254 17.81 -11.17 -21.10
CA ALA A 254 17.98 -9.76 -20.74
C ALA A 254 19.44 -9.45 -20.42
N THR A 255 20.02 -8.48 -21.12
CA THR A 255 21.37 -7.97 -20.78
C THR A 255 21.31 -6.86 -19.74
N ARG A 256 20.22 -6.08 -19.76
CA ARG A 256 19.87 -5.05 -18.80
C ARG A 256 18.38 -5.13 -18.47
N VAL A 257 18.01 -4.68 -17.28
CA VAL A 257 16.61 -4.62 -16.83
C VAL A 257 16.32 -3.24 -16.25
N ILE A 258 15.27 -2.61 -16.74
CA ILE A 258 14.67 -1.43 -16.14
C ILE A 258 13.66 -1.93 -15.11
N LEU A 259 13.83 -1.59 -13.84
CA LEU A 259 12.85 -1.90 -12.81
C LEU A 259 11.82 -0.77 -12.77
N TYR A 260 10.58 -1.12 -13.01
CA TYR A 260 9.47 -0.17 -13.06
C TYR A 260 8.44 -0.54 -11.98
N GLY A 261 8.24 0.33 -11.01
CA GLY A 261 7.34 0.04 -9.89
C GLY A 261 6.38 1.17 -9.59
N TRP A 262 5.19 0.80 -9.11
CA TRP A 262 4.19 1.71 -8.54
C TRP A 262 4.07 1.49 -7.05
N SER A 263 3.99 2.57 -6.28
CA SER A 263 3.74 2.51 -4.83
C SER A 263 4.76 1.62 -4.11
N THR A 264 4.31 0.58 -3.42
CA THR A 264 5.17 -0.44 -2.80
C THR A 264 6.00 -1.21 -3.84
N GLY A 265 5.51 -1.38 -5.07
CA GLY A 265 6.30 -1.94 -6.18
C GLY A 265 7.53 -1.09 -6.52
N ALA A 266 7.41 0.23 -6.43
CA ALA A 266 8.55 1.13 -6.57
C ALA A 266 9.55 0.98 -5.41
N THR A 267 9.07 0.77 -4.19
CA THR A 267 9.91 0.46 -3.03
C THR A 267 10.64 -0.88 -3.21
N MET A 268 9.94 -1.90 -3.73
CA MET A 268 10.55 -3.20 -4.07
C MET A 268 11.65 -3.05 -5.14
N ALA A 269 11.41 -2.24 -6.17
CA ALA A 269 12.38 -1.94 -7.21
C ALA A 269 13.66 -1.28 -6.66
N LEU A 270 13.51 -0.32 -5.74
CA LEU A 270 14.64 0.28 -5.01
C LEU A 270 15.43 -0.75 -4.22
N PHE A 271 14.75 -1.60 -3.45
CA PHE A 271 15.41 -2.66 -2.68
C PHE A 271 16.13 -3.67 -3.59
N ALA A 272 15.51 -4.08 -4.69
CA ALA A 272 16.12 -5.00 -5.65
C ALA A 272 17.36 -4.37 -6.32
N ALA A 273 17.27 -3.12 -6.74
CA ALA A 273 18.40 -2.38 -7.34
C ALA A 273 19.59 -2.22 -6.38
N ALA A 274 19.35 -2.14 -5.06
CA ALA A 274 20.40 -1.98 -4.08
C ALA A 274 20.96 -3.32 -3.57
N ARG A 275 20.12 -4.35 -3.41
CA ARG A 275 20.43 -5.57 -2.65
C ARG A 275 20.62 -6.82 -3.52
N SER A 276 20.09 -6.84 -4.75
CA SER A 276 20.22 -8.00 -5.63
C SER A 276 21.67 -8.31 -5.95
N SER A 277 22.00 -9.60 -6.05
CA SER A 277 23.28 -10.05 -6.62
C SER A 277 23.42 -9.68 -8.11
N LEU A 278 22.30 -9.41 -8.78
CA LEU A 278 22.23 -8.97 -10.18
C LEU A 278 22.03 -7.45 -10.32
N ARG A 279 22.23 -6.64 -9.27
CA ARG A 279 22.08 -5.18 -9.31
C ARG A 279 22.84 -4.51 -10.46
N ASP A 280 23.97 -5.08 -10.89
CA ASP A 280 24.76 -4.57 -12.02
C ASP A 280 24.06 -4.79 -13.39
N ARG A 281 23.00 -5.60 -13.42
CA ARG A 281 22.10 -5.78 -14.57
C ARG A 281 20.97 -4.77 -14.59
N VAL A 282 20.72 -4.04 -13.50
CA VAL A 282 19.73 -2.96 -13.45
C VAL A 282 20.30 -1.78 -14.23
N GLY A 283 19.60 -1.40 -15.30
CA GLY A 283 20.01 -0.31 -16.20
C GLY A 283 19.33 1.03 -15.91
N GLY A 284 18.24 1.02 -15.12
CA GLY A 284 17.50 2.21 -14.73
C GLY A 284 16.31 1.87 -13.83
N LEU A 285 15.73 2.89 -13.21
CA LEU A 285 14.55 2.80 -12.39
C LEU A 285 13.45 3.73 -12.89
N VAL A 286 12.21 3.27 -12.88
CA VAL A 286 11.02 4.12 -13.00
C VAL A 286 10.19 3.90 -11.75
N LEU A 287 10.00 4.94 -10.97
CA LEU A 287 9.38 4.91 -9.65
C LEU A 287 8.16 5.84 -9.65
N ASP A 288 6.97 5.25 -9.69
CA ASP A 288 5.72 5.99 -9.61
C ASP A 288 5.18 5.94 -8.18
N SER A 289 4.99 7.11 -7.57
CA SER A 289 4.42 7.25 -6.22
C SER A 289 5.07 6.34 -5.17
N PRO A 290 6.42 6.27 -5.06
CA PRO A 290 7.08 5.30 -4.19
C PRO A 290 6.74 5.53 -2.72
N VAL A 291 6.52 4.45 -1.97
CA VAL A 291 6.32 4.49 -0.52
C VAL A 291 7.69 4.63 0.15
N LEU A 292 8.09 5.87 0.40
CA LEU A 292 9.36 6.23 1.07
C LEU A 292 9.14 6.60 2.54
N GLY A 293 7.99 7.15 2.92
CA GLY A 293 7.55 7.38 4.30
C GLY A 293 6.56 6.29 4.71
N ARG A 294 7.06 5.20 5.29
CA ARG A 294 6.21 4.04 5.62
C ARG A 294 5.27 4.30 6.77
N GLU A 295 5.72 5.00 7.81
CA GLU A 295 4.89 5.39 8.95
C GLU A 295 3.70 6.24 8.51
N GLU A 296 3.96 7.25 7.67
CA GLU A 296 2.93 8.13 7.15
C GLU A 296 1.95 7.38 6.28
N THR A 297 2.43 6.45 5.45
CA THR A 297 1.57 5.60 4.62
C THR A 297 0.68 4.69 5.48
N VAL A 298 1.23 4.03 6.51
CA VAL A 298 0.43 3.24 7.47
C VAL A 298 -0.60 4.13 8.16
N ARG A 299 -0.20 5.32 8.57
CA ARG A 299 -1.08 6.30 9.24
C ARG A 299 -2.21 6.76 8.32
N ALA A 300 -1.90 7.07 7.05
CA ALA A 300 -2.88 7.47 6.04
C ALA A 300 -3.91 6.35 5.79
N LEU A 301 -3.45 5.12 5.56
CA LEU A 301 -4.31 3.95 5.34
C LEU A 301 -5.19 3.63 6.56
N ALA A 302 -4.64 3.72 7.77
CA ALA A 302 -5.39 3.52 9.00
C ALA A 302 -6.43 4.63 9.23
N ALA A 303 -6.06 5.88 9.00
CA ALA A 303 -6.96 7.03 9.10
C ALA A 303 -8.15 6.92 8.13
N ALA A 304 -7.89 6.49 6.88
CA ALA A 304 -8.90 6.27 5.86
C ALA A 304 -9.86 5.10 6.20
N LYS A 305 -9.48 4.21 7.12
CA LYS A 305 -10.36 3.21 7.74
C LYS A 305 -11.10 3.72 8.98
N HIS A 306 -11.10 5.04 9.18
CA HIS A 306 -11.74 5.70 10.33
C HIS A 306 -11.16 5.32 11.70
N VAL A 307 -9.89 4.90 11.75
CA VAL A 307 -9.19 4.71 13.03
C VAL A 307 -9.07 6.07 13.72
N PRO A 308 -9.55 6.22 14.97
CA PRO A 308 -9.46 7.49 15.67
C PRO A 308 -8.00 7.96 15.79
N ARG A 309 -7.77 9.26 15.63
CA ARG A 309 -6.42 9.86 15.61
C ARG A 309 -5.55 9.47 16.80
N ALA A 310 -6.14 9.31 18.00
CA ALA A 310 -5.44 8.88 19.19
C ALA A 310 -4.81 7.47 19.09
N PHE A 311 -5.31 6.61 18.21
CA PHE A 311 -4.82 5.24 18.02
C PHE A 311 -3.88 5.10 16.82
N LEU A 312 -3.72 6.12 15.98
CA LEU A 312 -2.83 6.07 14.82
C LEU A 312 -1.36 5.78 15.19
N PRO A 313 -0.78 6.36 16.27
CA PRO A 313 0.57 5.97 16.71
C PRO A 313 0.69 4.50 17.12
N LEU A 314 -0.38 3.92 17.68
CA LEU A 314 -0.41 2.50 18.02
C LEU A 314 -0.50 1.61 16.77
N ALA A 315 -1.19 2.07 15.72
CA ALA A 315 -1.24 1.38 14.43
C ALA A 315 0.16 1.28 13.80
N VAL A 316 0.90 2.39 13.79
CA VAL A 316 2.27 2.46 13.28
C VAL A 316 3.19 1.53 14.07
N ARG A 317 3.24 1.66 15.40
CA ARG A 317 4.08 0.79 16.25
C ARG A 317 3.72 -0.69 16.14
N ALA A 318 2.42 -1.00 16.00
CA ALA A 318 1.99 -2.38 15.79
C ALA A 318 2.43 -2.91 14.41
N ALA A 319 2.40 -2.06 13.38
CA ALA A 319 2.90 -2.40 12.05
C ALA A 319 4.41 -2.65 12.10
N GLU A 320 5.19 -1.75 12.68
CA GLU A 320 6.65 -1.89 12.88
C GLU A 320 7.01 -3.18 13.62
N GLY A 321 6.37 -3.41 14.79
CA GLY A 321 6.64 -4.59 15.60
C GLY A 321 6.26 -5.92 14.95
N ARG A 322 5.31 -5.91 13.99
CA ARG A 322 4.87 -7.13 13.27
C ARG A 322 5.68 -7.41 12.03
N THR A 323 6.16 -6.41 11.37
CA THR A 323 6.83 -6.51 10.06
C THR A 323 8.32 -6.22 10.15
N GLY A 324 8.82 -5.76 11.30
CA GLY A 324 10.19 -5.30 11.45
C GLY A 324 10.49 -4.04 10.61
N LEU A 325 9.44 -3.35 10.17
CA LEU A 325 9.56 -2.11 9.43
C LEU A 325 10.05 -1.02 10.38
N SER A 326 11.35 -0.74 10.37
CA SER A 326 11.90 0.50 10.89
C SER A 326 12.26 1.39 9.71
N ASP A 327 11.96 2.67 9.79
CA ASP A 327 12.34 3.65 8.75
C ASP A 327 13.85 3.75 8.57
N ASP A 328 14.64 3.27 9.53
CA ASP A 328 16.11 3.24 9.49
C ASP A 328 16.70 2.45 8.31
N ARG A 329 15.95 1.56 7.68
CA ARG A 329 16.43 0.76 6.55
C ARG A 329 16.25 1.42 5.19
N LEU A 330 15.27 2.34 5.06
CA LEU A 330 15.02 3.06 3.81
C LEU A 330 16.10 4.07 3.45
N PRO A 331 16.70 4.84 4.39
CA PRO A 331 17.78 5.77 4.07
C PRO A 331 19.00 5.10 3.42
N HIS A 332 19.28 3.85 3.75
CA HIS A 332 20.39 3.09 3.18
C HIS A 332 20.11 2.50 1.78
N VAL A 333 18.84 2.39 1.38
CA VAL A 333 18.44 1.71 0.13
C VAL A 333 17.68 2.65 -0.80
N GLY A 334 16.75 3.41 -0.26
CA GLY A 334 16.00 4.45 -0.98
C GLY A 334 16.58 5.85 -0.75
N GLY A 335 17.68 5.96 0.01
CA GLY A 335 18.42 7.20 0.19
C GLY A 335 19.39 7.48 -0.96
N PRO A 336 20.09 8.61 -0.91
CA PRO A 336 20.99 9.06 -1.98
C PRO A 336 22.07 8.04 -2.34
N GLU A 337 22.55 7.26 -1.40
CA GLU A 337 23.62 6.27 -1.61
C GLU A 337 23.11 4.95 -2.24
N GLY A 338 21.82 4.65 -2.11
CA GLY A 338 21.20 3.43 -2.65
C GLY A 338 20.96 3.49 -4.16
N ILE A 339 20.72 4.68 -4.71
CA ILE A 339 20.43 4.89 -6.14
C ILE A 339 21.72 5.07 -6.91
N ARG A 340 22.01 4.15 -7.81
CA ARG A 340 23.26 4.09 -8.60
C ARG A 340 23.04 4.14 -10.11
N VAL A 341 21.80 4.17 -10.54
CA VAL A 341 21.41 4.14 -11.95
C VAL A 341 20.48 5.30 -12.28
N PRO A 342 20.40 5.72 -13.54
CA PRO A 342 19.40 6.72 -13.96
C PRO A 342 18.01 6.33 -13.46
N THR A 343 17.29 7.30 -12.92
CA THR A 343 15.99 7.09 -12.28
C THR A 343 14.99 8.15 -12.75
N LEU A 344 13.86 7.72 -13.29
CA LEU A 344 12.68 8.56 -13.46
C LEU A 344 11.80 8.39 -12.23
N LEU A 345 11.59 9.47 -11.51
CA LEU A 345 10.71 9.52 -10.35
C LEU A 345 9.47 10.32 -10.74
N VAL A 346 8.30 9.70 -10.73
CA VAL A 346 7.02 10.33 -11.05
C VAL A 346 6.17 10.38 -9.79
N HIS A 347 5.75 11.58 -9.38
CA HIS A 347 4.93 11.77 -8.19
C HIS A 347 4.26 13.15 -8.19
N GLY A 348 3.23 13.33 -7.40
CA GLY A 348 2.50 14.60 -7.30
C GLY A 348 2.10 14.97 -5.89
N PRO A 349 1.82 16.26 -5.63
CA PRO A 349 1.49 16.79 -4.30
C PRO A 349 0.13 16.33 -3.77
N ASP A 350 -0.73 15.80 -4.64
CA ASP A 350 -2.10 15.40 -4.30
C ASP A 350 -2.22 13.92 -3.94
N ASP A 351 -1.08 13.24 -3.72
CA ASP A 351 -1.02 11.87 -3.22
C ASP A 351 -1.29 11.83 -1.71
N GLU A 352 -2.49 11.36 -1.33
CA GLU A 352 -2.93 11.26 0.07
C GLU A 352 -2.47 9.96 0.76
N THR A 353 -1.79 9.06 0.06
CA THR A 353 -1.36 7.75 0.57
C THR A 353 0.14 7.72 0.87
N ALA A 354 0.95 8.14 -0.08
CA ALA A 354 2.40 8.25 0.09
C ALA A 354 2.80 9.74 -0.02
N PRO A 355 3.36 10.34 1.05
CA PRO A 355 3.74 11.75 1.03
C PRO A 355 4.80 12.05 -0.04
N TRP A 356 4.50 12.94 -0.98
CA TRP A 356 5.37 13.27 -2.10
C TRP A 356 6.63 14.02 -1.70
N GLU A 357 6.64 14.63 -0.50
CA GLU A 357 7.78 15.37 0.04
C GLU A 357 9.03 14.50 0.14
N TYR A 358 8.89 13.22 0.42
CA TYR A 358 10.00 12.26 0.45
C TYR A 358 10.58 12.06 -0.96
N SER A 359 9.74 11.98 -1.98
CA SER A 359 10.16 11.89 -3.38
C SER A 359 10.87 13.17 -3.84
N LEU A 360 10.35 14.32 -3.45
CA LEU A 360 10.96 15.61 -3.72
C LEU A 360 12.34 15.74 -3.06
N ALA A 361 12.47 15.32 -1.80
CA ALA A 361 13.72 15.30 -1.07
C ALA A 361 14.75 14.37 -1.71
N LEU A 362 14.31 13.16 -2.10
CA LEU A 362 15.17 12.18 -2.80
C LEU A 362 15.65 12.73 -4.14
N ALA A 363 14.76 13.29 -4.95
CA ALA A 363 15.14 13.89 -6.24
C ALA A 363 16.15 15.05 -6.08
N ARG A 364 15.97 15.88 -5.06
CA ARG A 364 16.90 16.98 -4.74
C ARG A 364 18.28 16.49 -4.32
N SER A 365 18.36 15.35 -3.64
CA SER A 365 19.62 14.77 -3.15
C SER A 365 20.45 14.09 -4.22
N ARG A 366 19.85 13.64 -5.33
CA ARG A 366 20.52 12.93 -6.43
C ARG A 366 20.11 13.48 -7.80
N ARG A 367 20.26 14.79 -7.99
CA ARG A 367 19.99 15.47 -9.27
C ARG A 367 20.83 14.97 -10.44
N ASP A 368 21.92 14.31 -10.15
CA ASP A 368 22.82 13.66 -11.13
C ASP A 368 22.20 12.40 -11.75
N LEU A 369 21.33 11.71 -11.04
CA LEU A 369 20.71 10.44 -11.49
C LEU A 369 19.19 10.50 -11.57
N ILE A 370 18.53 11.37 -10.80
CA ILE A 370 17.07 11.39 -10.69
C ILE A 370 16.46 12.55 -11.48
N THR A 371 15.62 12.21 -12.42
CA THR A 371 14.70 13.14 -13.08
C THR A 371 13.33 13.04 -12.39
N LEU A 372 12.87 14.13 -11.76
CA LEU A 372 11.53 14.19 -11.18
C LEU A 372 10.54 14.72 -12.21
N HIS A 373 9.48 13.95 -12.48
CA HIS A 373 8.31 14.38 -13.23
C HIS A 373 7.15 14.56 -12.26
N THR A 374 6.67 15.79 -12.10
CA THR A 374 5.58 16.11 -11.16
C THR A 374 4.26 16.12 -11.90
N VAL A 375 3.27 15.39 -11.37
CA VAL A 375 1.92 15.31 -11.93
C VAL A 375 0.93 15.83 -10.86
N PRO A 376 0.37 17.03 -11.04
CA PRO A 376 -0.67 17.56 -10.15
C PRO A 376 -2.00 16.85 -10.37
N ASP A 377 -2.92 16.98 -9.40
CA ASP A 377 -4.28 16.43 -9.41
C ASP A 377 -4.34 14.89 -9.54
N ALA A 378 -3.20 14.21 -9.38
CA ALA A 378 -3.10 12.76 -9.48
C ALA A 378 -3.22 12.10 -8.11
N PRO A 379 -4.12 11.13 -7.92
CA PRO A 379 -4.14 10.31 -6.72
C PRO A 379 -2.99 9.31 -6.73
N HIS A 380 -2.79 8.64 -5.59
CA HIS A 380 -1.74 7.64 -5.39
C HIS A 380 -1.65 6.60 -6.51
N ALA A 381 -0.43 6.36 -7.02
CA ALA A 381 -0.12 5.39 -8.06
C ALA A 381 -0.90 5.59 -9.38
N ALA A 382 -1.46 6.78 -9.61
CA ALA A 382 -2.27 7.09 -10.78
C ALA A 382 -1.71 8.30 -11.57
N MET A 383 -0.42 8.49 -11.56
CA MET A 383 0.23 9.61 -12.25
C MET A 383 0.02 9.53 -13.76
N TRP A 384 0.14 8.34 -14.35
CA TRP A 384 -0.20 8.11 -15.75
C TRP A 384 -1.66 8.41 -16.04
N ASN A 385 -2.57 8.03 -15.14
CA ASN A 385 -4.01 8.20 -15.35
C ASN A 385 -4.43 9.67 -15.42
N ALA A 386 -3.82 10.52 -14.60
CA ALA A 386 -4.12 11.94 -14.55
C ALA A 386 -3.61 12.69 -15.79
N ASP A 387 -2.40 12.37 -16.26
CA ASP A 387 -1.79 12.95 -17.48
C ASP A 387 -1.09 11.88 -18.31
N PRO A 388 -1.82 11.07 -19.09
CA PRO A 388 -1.22 10.03 -19.92
C PRO A 388 -0.18 10.57 -20.91
N THR A 389 -0.45 11.74 -21.51
CA THR A 389 0.40 12.31 -22.55
C THR A 389 1.73 12.81 -21.99
N GLY A 390 1.69 13.59 -20.91
CA GLY A 390 2.91 14.10 -20.27
C GLY A 390 3.73 12.97 -19.65
N TYR A 391 3.06 11.99 -19.07
CA TYR A 391 3.72 10.81 -18.52
C TYR A 391 4.43 9.98 -19.60
N ASP A 392 3.73 9.66 -20.69
CA ASP A 392 4.27 8.91 -21.82
C ASP A 392 5.49 9.62 -22.45
N GLU A 393 5.44 10.96 -22.55
CA GLU A 393 6.58 11.74 -23.07
C GLU A 393 7.76 11.73 -22.10
N ALA A 394 7.52 11.87 -20.78
CA ALA A 394 8.56 11.79 -19.75
C ALA A 394 9.23 10.39 -19.78
N LEU A 395 8.41 9.32 -19.85
CA LEU A 395 8.89 7.95 -19.91
C LEU A 395 9.71 7.70 -21.18
N ARG A 396 9.26 8.16 -22.34
CA ARG A 396 9.98 8.04 -23.61
C ARG A 396 11.34 8.75 -23.56
N ARG A 397 11.39 9.99 -23.08
CA ARG A 397 12.64 10.75 -22.94
C ARG A 397 13.63 10.06 -22.02
N PHE A 398 13.15 9.51 -20.93
CA PHE A 398 13.97 8.80 -19.96
C PHE A 398 14.53 7.50 -20.54
N LEU A 399 13.69 6.70 -21.21
CA LEU A 399 14.10 5.39 -21.70
C LEU A 399 15.01 5.48 -22.93
N THR A 400 14.80 6.43 -23.85
CA THR A 400 15.54 6.51 -25.11
C THR A 400 17.07 6.42 -24.97
N PRO A 401 17.74 7.11 -24.04
CA PRO A 401 19.20 6.98 -23.87
C PRO A 401 19.65 5.68 -23.18
N LEU A 402 18.74 4.88 -22.68
CA LEU A 402 19.03 3.60 -22.00
C LEU A 402 18.87 2.38 -22.93
N LEU A 403 18.38 2.58 -24.14
CA LEU A 403 18.12 1.56 -25.17
C LEU A 403 19.32 1.39 -26.11
#